data_5f8087e2cfbbd7f61073b9aaca2e331e
#
_entry.id   5f8087e2cfbbd7f61073b9aaca2e331e
#
_cell.length_a   1.000
_cell.length_b   1.000
_cell.length_c   1.000
_cell.angle_alpha   90.00
_cell.angle_beta   90.00
_cell.angle_gamma   90.00
#
_symmetry.space_group_name_H-M   'P 1'
#
loop_
_entity.id
_entity.type
_entity.pdbx_description
1 polymer ?
#
loop_
_entity_poly.entity_id
_entity_poly.type
_entity_poly.pdbx_seq_one_letter_code
_entity_poly.pdbx_strand_id
1 'polypeptide(L)'
;MKGLRIASLFALVALGAAAYAQPDYDATIYEDWTYEKAAVKQRKVVPYPYLREADVAYSKRIWRVVDTRQKQNLVMKWPKSHFGNMIYKAVNDGILTPYRSDSIVSIYTPEEVLDLGVYRENQQIINPENPDDPYDLIDTVITTPFDPLKIEKFYIMEDWIFDKKHSLFFARIIAIAPAYRPIAGGIELPEQPLFWIYYPELRNVMNNWELFNRKNDASRISYDHWFEKRMFASYIYKESNEYDYRLKDFAEFEDNGLALLLKAEEIQNELFITEHDLWE
;
A
#
# COMPACT_ATOMS: atom_id res chain seq x y z
N MET A 1 29.19 52.06 6.62
CA MET A 1 29.45 50.62 6.48
C MET A 1 28.78 49.70 7.53
N LYS A 2 27.92 50.18 8.41
CA LYS A 2 27.20 49.36 9.41
C LYS A 2 25.81 48.90 8.97
N GLY A 3 25.19 49.52 7.96
CA GLY A 3 23.86 49.15 7.47
C GLY A 3 23.81 47.94 6.54
N LEU A 4 24.92 47.60 5.86
CA LEU A 4 24.97 46.52 4.88
C LEU A 4 25.05 45.10 5.51
N ARG A 5 25.54 45.03 6.77
CA ARG A 5 25.67 43.75 7.50
C ARG A 5 24.37 43.29 8.16
N ILE A 6 23.43 44.20 8.42
CA ILE A 6 22.14 43.86 9.03
C ILE A 6 21.16 43.32 7.95
N ALA A 7 21.21 43.86 6.73
CA ALA A 7 20.39 43.41 5.62
C ALA A 7 20.73 41.97 5.17
N SER A 8 22.03 41.57 5.24
CA SER A 8 22.45 40.20 4.88
C SER A 8 22.03 39.17 5.93
N LEU A 9 21.89 39.55 7.20
CA LEU A 9 21.46 38.63 8.25
C LEU A 9 19.95 38.34 8.16
N PHE A 10 19.13 39.32 7.78
CA PHE A 10 17.70 39.12 7.54
C PHE A 10 17.40 38.30 6.29
N ALA A 11 18.22 38.43 5.25
CA ALA A 11 18.08 37.61 4.04
C ALA A 11 18.41 36.11 4.30
N LEU A 12 19.36 35.82 5.21
CA LEU A 12 19.69 34.42 5.55
C LEU A 12 18.63 33.76 6.43
N VAL A 13 17.92 34.50 7.27
CA VAL A 13 16.81 33.97 8.10
C VAL A 13 15.56 33.72 7.25
N ALA A 14 15.33 34.54 6.21
CA ALA A 14 14.19 34.35 5.30
C ALA A 14 14.34 33.09 4.38
N LEU A 15 15.58 32.69 4.05
CA LEU A 15 15.85 31.49 3.27
C LEU A 15 15.71 30.20 4.07
N GLY A 16 15.83 30.26 5.40
CA GLY A 16 15.68 29.08 6.28
C GLY A 16 14.22 28.70 6.57
N ALA A 17 13.26 29.59 6.35
CA ALA A 17 11.84 29.34 6.63
C ALA A 17 11.07 28.69 5.46
N ALA A 18 11.67 28.62 4.26
CA ALA A 18 11.02 28.05 3.07
C ALA A 18 11.18 26.54 2.93
N ALA A 19 11.90 25.88 3.85
CA ALA A 19 12.32 24.47 3.64
C ALA A 19 11.40 23.42 4.25
N TYR A 20 10.26 23.78 4.84
CA TYR A 20 9.30 22.81 5.43
C TYR A 20 7.84 23.09 5.06
N ALA A 21 7.59 23.60 3.88
CA ALA A 21 6.27 23.43 3.29
C ALA A 21 6.17 21.95 2.85
N GLN A 22 5.62 21.10 3.70
CA GLN A 22 5.10 19.84 3.22
C GLN A 22 4.18 20.15 2.05
N PRO A 23 4.30 19.43 0.91
CA PRO A 23 3.37 19.62 -0.18
C PRO A 23 1.96 19.46 0.39
N ASP A 24 1.15 20.49 0.24
CA ASP A 24 -0.27 20.47 0.57
C ASP A 24 -0.90 19.40 -0.32
N TYR A 25 -0.99 18.17 0.20
CA TYR A 25 -1.64 17.06 -0.48
C TYR A 25 -3.15 17.26 -0.36
N ASP A 26 -3.64 18.18 -1.15
CA ASP A 26 -5.06 18.62 -1.20
C ASP A 26 -5.95 17.60 -1.95
N ALA A 27 -5.62 16.30 -1.81
CA ALA A 27 -6.18 15.24 -2.66
C ALA A 27 -7.59 14.82 -2.31
N THR A 28 -8.19 15.29 -1.20
CA THR A 28 -9.49 14.73 -0.75
C THR A 28 -10.45 15.71 -0.12
N ILE A 29 -10.22 17.00 -0.29
CA ILE A 29 -11.16 17.96 0.27
C ILE A 29 -12.30 18.13 -0.74
N TYR A 30 -13.35 17.38 -0.51
CA TYR A 30 -14.62 17.65 -1.17
C TYR A 30 -15.23 18.88 -0.52
N GLU A 31 -15.43 19.92 -1.30
CA GLU A 31 -16.09 21.16 -0.87
C GLU A 31 -17.61 21.07 -0.73
N ASP A 32 -18.12 19.84 -0.70
CA ASP A 32 -19.55 19.51 -0.68
C ASP A 32 -20.11 19.36 0.75
N TRP A 33 -19.84 20.37 1.60
CA TRP A 33 -20.25 20.26 2.99
C TRP A 33 -20.89 21.55 3.53
N THR A 34 -21.72 21.34 4.53
CA THR A 34 -22.37 22.40 5.28
C THR A 34 -21.49 23.00 6.39
N TYR A 35 -20.30 22.44 6.65
CA TYR A 35 -19.35 22.89 7.70
C TYR A 35 -17.90 22.57 7.32
N GLU A 36 -16.96 23.41 7.78
CA GLU A 36 -15.54 23.19 7.54
C GLU A 36 -15.01 21.93 8.24
N LYS A 37 -14.22 21.16 7.51
CA LYS A 37 -13.60 19.93 8.01
C LYS A 37 -12.14 20.15 8.39
N ALA A 38 -11.87 21.01 9.38
CA ALA A 38 -10.54 21.33 9.85
C ALA A 38 -9.78 20.13 10.46
N ALA A 39 -10.51 19.17 11.05
CA ALA A 39 -9.91 18.04 11.76
C ALA A 39 -9.03 17.14 10.88
N VAL A 40 -9.27 17.07 9.57
CA VAL A 40 -8.48 16.26 8.62
C VAL A 40 -7.12 16.87 8.39
N LYS A 41 -7.07 18.20 8.19
CA LYS A 41 -5.82 18.94 7.96
C LYS A 41 -4.89 18.96 9.17
N GLN A 42 -5.41 18.70 10.37
CA GLN A 42 -4.65 18.74 11.62
C GLN A 42 -4.17 17.38 12.11
N ARG A 43 -4.52 16.30 11.42
CA ARG A 43 -4.10 14.96 11.83
C ARG A 43 -2.58 14.80 11.69
N LYS A 44 -1.99 14.19 12.71
CA LYS A 44 -0.57 13.80 12.71
C LYS A 44 -0.45 12.32 12.95
N VAL A 45 0.48 11.69 12.25
CA VAL A 45 0.82 10.28 12.47
C VAL A 45 1.42 10.14 13.87
N VAL A 46 0.90 9.20 14.65
CA VAL A 46 1.48 8.84 15.94
C VAL A 46 2.68 7.92 15.67
N PRO A 47 3.92 8.32 16.05
CA PRO A 47 5.08 7.48 15.84
C PRO A 47 4.99 6.21 16.69
N TYR A 48 5.56 5.12 16.19
CA TYR A 48 5.68 3.89 16.97
C TYR A 48 6.63 4.10 18.15
N PRO A 49 6.33 3.48 19.31
CA PRO A 49 7.27 3.47 20.42
C PRO A 49 8.56 2.76 20.00
N TYR A 50 9.68 3.27 20.51
CA TYR A 50 10.97 2.63 20.27
C TYR A 50 11.04 1.28 20.97
N LEU A 51 11.42 0.25 20.24
CA LEU A 51 11.59 -1.10 20.72
C LEU A 51 13.06 -1.50 20.58
N ARG A 52 13.70 -1.88 21.69
CA ARG A 52 15.08 -2.39 21.64
C ARG A 52 15.07 -3.86 21.28
N GLU A 53 16.04 -4.31 20.51
CA GLU A 53 16.23 -5.71 20.15
C GLU A 53 16.28 -6.63 21.38
N ALA A 54 16.95 -6.18 22.47
CA ALA A 54 17.07 -6.93 23.72
C ALA A 54 15.71 -7.12 24.44
N ASP A 55 14.70 -6.32 24.15
CA ASP A 55 13.36 -6.41 24.74
C ASP A 55 12.42 -7.31 23.95
N VAL A 56 12.81 -7.71 22.71
CA VAL A 56 12.08 -8.64 21.86
C VAL A 56 12.34 -10.07 22.32
N ALA A 57 11.34 -10.73 22.88
CA ALA A 57 11.45 -12.12 23.28
C ALA A 57 10.93 -13.11 22.23
N TYR A 58 9.99 -12.66 21.38
CA TYR A 58 9.43 -13.43 20.28
C TYR A 58 9.22 -12.51 19.09
N SER A 59 9.49 -13.02 17.89
CA SER A 59 9.17 -12.33 16.63
C SER A 59 8.86 -13.37 15.55
N LYS A 60 7.76 -13.18 14.83
CA LYS A 60 7.35 -14.01 13.70
C LYS A 60 6.89 -13.12 12.57
N ARG A 61 7.46 -13.29 11.37
CA ARG A 61 7.05 -12.56 10.18
C ARG A 61 5.96 -13.30 9.43
N ILE A 62 4.93 -12.56 9.05
CA ILE A 62 3.74 -13.09 8.40
C ILE A 62 3.36 -12.20 7.23
N TRP A 63 2.91 -12.83 6.16
CA TRP A 63 2.37 -12.15 4.99
C TRP A 63 0.89 -12.47 4.85
N ARG A 64 0.09 -11.42 4.72
CA ARG A 64 -1.36 -11.49 4.59
C ARG A 64 -1.84 -10.92 3.27
N VAL A 65 -3.01 -11.36 2.85
CA VAL A 65 -3.74 -10.77 1.73
C VAL A 65 -5.01 -10.12 2.27
N VAL A 66 -5.21 -8.86 1.91
CA VAL A 66 -6.44 -8.11 2.11
C VAL A 66 -7.17 -8.06 0.78
N ASP A 67 -8.32 -8.72 0.69
CA ASP A 67 -9.17 -8.72 -0.51
C ASP A 67 -10.27 -7.66 -0.33
N THR A 68 -10.29 -6.66 -1.21
CA THR A 68 -11.24 -5.55 -1.17
C THR A 68 -12.68 -5.95 -1.52
N ARG A 69 -12.88 -7.17 -2.06
CA ARG A 69 -14.21 -7.73 -2.35
C ARG A 69 -14.92 -8.20 -1.08
N GLN A 70 -14.17 -8.47 -0.02
CA GLN A 70 -14.75 -8.84 1.27
C GLN A 70 -15.58 -7.69 1.84
N LYS A 71 -16.72 -8.01 2.44
CA LYS A 71 -17.68 -7.03 2.95
C LYS A 71 -17.06 -5.98 3.88
N GLN A 72 -16.12 -6.39 4.73
CA GLN A 72 -15.43 -5.50 5.66
C GLN A 72 -14.52 -4.52 4.92
N ASN A 73 -13.85 -4.96 3.87
CA ASN A 73 -12.85 -4.22 3.11
C ASN A 73 -13.44 -3.37 1.97
N LEU A 74 -14.74 -3.51 1.66
CA LEU A 74 -15.40 -2.75 0.58
C LEU A 74 -15.22 -1.23 0.70
N VAL A 75 -14.96 -0.73 1.90
CA VAL A 75 -14.69 0.69 2.16
C VAL A 75 -13.43 1.19 1.45
N MET A 76 -12.46 0.30 1.15
CA MET A 76 -11.24 0.63 0.41
C MET A 76 -11.50 0.93 -1.09
N LYS A 77 -12.62 0.47 -1.63
CA LYS A 77 -13.08 0.73 -3.00
C LYS A 77 -13.98 1.97 -3.11
N TRP A 78 -14.09 2.76 -2.07
CA TRP A 78 -14.93 3.95 -2.14
C TRP A 78 -14.45 4.89 -3.25
N PRO A 79 -15.30 5.27 -4.24
CA PRO A 79 -14.87 5.99 -5.44
C PRO A 79 -14.20 7.33 -5.14
N LYS A 80 -14.62 7.99 -4.06
CA LYS A 80 -14.04 9.27 -3.64
C LYS A 80 -12.66 9.15 -2.99
N SER A 81 -12.30 7.95 -2.47
CA SER A 81 -11.04 7.71 -1.76
C SER A 81 -10.62 6.24 -1.96
N HIS A 82 -10.34 5.88 -3.21
CA HIS A 82 -9.94 4.51 -3.55
C HIS A 82 -8.49 4.26 -3.12
N PHE A 83 -8.25 3.24 -2.29
CA PHE A 83 -6.94 2.96 -1.69
C PHE A 83 -5.85 2.69 -2.74
N GLY A 84 -6.15 1.87 -3.76
CA GLY A 84 -5.19 1.59 -4.84
C GLY A 84 -4.81 2.83 -5.63
N ASN A 85 -5.79 3.70 -5.93
CA ASN A 85 -5.53 4.94 -6.63
C ASN A 85 -4.70 5.93 -5.80
N MET A 86 -4.97 6.00 -4.48
CA MET A 86 -4.18 6.80 -3.55
C MET A 86 -2.69 6.40 -3.58
N ILE A 87 -2.43 5.10 -3.42
CA ILE A 87 -1.07 4.57 -3.43
C ILE A 87 -0.37 4.84 -4.77
N TYR A 88 -1.03 4.48 -5.88
CA TYR A 88 -0.45 4.62 -7.20
C TYR A 88 -0.14 6.09 -7.53
N LYS A 89 -1.04 7.00 -7.18
CA LYS A 89 -0.83 8.44 -7.32
C LYS A 89 0.35 8.92 -6.49
N ALA A 90 0.43 8.55 -5.21
CA ALA A 90 1.51 8.96 -4.32
C ALA A 90 2.90 8.46 -4.76
N VAL A 91 2.96 7.29 -5.41
CA VAL A 91 4.19 6.77 -6.01
C VAL A 91 4.55 7.55 -7.26
N ASN A 92 3.61 7.82 -8.16
CA ASN A 92 3.86 8.61 -9.38
C ASN A 92 4.26 10.05 -9.08
N ASP A 93 3.70 10.63 -8.00
CA ASP A 93 4.06 11.98 -7.53
C ASP A 93 5.42 12.00 -6.78
N GLY A 94 6.08 10.84 -6.63
CA GLY A 94 7.38 10.71 -5.98
C GLY A 94 7.37 10.89 -4.46
N ILE A 95 6.19 10.79 -3.84
CA ILE A 95 6.02 10.94 -2.37
C ILE A 95 6.38 9.65 -1.65
N LEU A 96 6.08 8.50 -2.28
CA LEU A 96 6.36 7.17 -1.76
C LEU A 96 7.42 6.48 -2.61
N THR A 97 8.31 5.77 -1.92
CA THR A 97 9.37 4.99 -2.56
C THR A 97 8.86 3.59 -2.91
N PRO A 98 8.78 3.22 -4.21
CA PRO A 98 8.38 1.88 -4.64
C PRO A 98 9.57 0.92 -4.62
N TYR A 99 9.43 -0.22 -3.98
CA TYR A 99 10.43 -1.28 -3.90
C TYR A 99 10.05 -2.47 -4.77
N ARG A 100 11.06 -3.18 -5.33
CA ARG A 100 10.86 -4.34 -6.22
C ARG A 100 10.40 -5.59 -5.48
N SER A 101 10.82 -5.75 -4.23
CA SER A 101 10.56 -6.93 -3.43
C SER A 101 10.21 -6.58 -1.99
N ASP A 102 9.68 -7.54 -1.27
CA ASP A 102 9.37 -7.46 0.15
C ASP A 102 10.60 -7.28 1.06
N SER A 103 11.82 -7.51 0.54
CA SER A 103 13.07 -7.21 1.26
C SER A 103 13.35 -5.72 1.43
N ILE A 104 12.65 -4.84 0.70
CA ILE A 104 12.74 -3.36 0.80
C ILE A 104 14.18 -2.86 0.59
N VAL A 105 14.89 -3.44 -0.37
CA VAL A 105 16.27 -3.07 -0.70
C VAL A 105 16.36 -2.39 -2.06
N SER A 106 15.76 -3.01 -3.09
CA SER A 106 15.83 -2.54 -4.47
C SER A 106 14.67 -1.60 -4.77
N ILE A 107 14.97 -0.39 -5.24
CA ILE A 107 14.00 0.64 -5.58
C ILE A 107 13.72 0.60 -7.08
N TYR A 108 12.49 0.90 -7.49
CA TYR A 108 12.13 1.19 -8.87
C TYR A 108 12.51 2.61 -9.24
N THR A 109 12.96 2.84 -10.47
CA THR A 109 13.09 4.19 -11.01
C THR A 109 11.71 4.75 -11.38
N PRO A 110 11.53 6.09 -11.44
CA PRO A 110 10.25 6.68 -11.82
C PRO A 110 9.76 6.23 -13.21
N GLU A 111 10.67 6.03 -14.16
CA GLU A 111 10.36 5.55 -15.50
C GLU A 111 9.83 4.10 -15.47
N GLU A 112 10.47 3.22 -14.69
CA GLU A 112 10.03 1.85 -14.52
C GLU A 112 8.64 1.77 -13.85
N VAL A 113 8.35 2.67 -12.91
CA VAL A 113 7.04 2.70 -12.24
C VAL A 113 5.91 3.01 -13.23
N LEU A 114 6.14 3.96 -14.15
CA LEU A 114 5.15 4.29 -15.18
C LEU A 114 4.91 3.13 -16.15
N ASP A 115 5.90 2.26 -16.32
CA ASP A 115 5.81 1.07 -17.19
C ASP A 115 5.19 -0.15 -16.49
N LEU A 116 5.11 -0.12 -15.14
CA LEU A 116 4.51 -1.20 -14.36
C LEU A 116 3.02 -1.37 -14.66
N GLY A 117 2.64 -2.58 -15.00
CA GLY A 117 1.26 -2.94 -15.29
C GLY A 117 0.72 -2.43 -16.62
N VAL A 118 1.55 -1.77 -17.44
CA VAL A 118 1.18 -1.35 -18.79
C VAL A 118 1.06 -2.57 -19.69
N TYR A 119 -0.07 -2.69 -20.36
CA TYR A 119 -0.31 -3.73 -21.36
C TYR A 119 -0.05 -3.19 -22.75
N ARG A 120 0.79 -3.88 -23.53
CA ARG A 120 1.10 -3.57 -24.91
C ARG A 120 0.66 -4.72 -25.81
N GLU A 121 -0.15 -4.40 -26.79
CA GLU A 121 -0.66 -5.34 -27.78
C GLU A 121 -0.30 -4.87 -29.17
N ASN A 122 0.28 -5.78 -29.97
CA ASN A 122 0.49 -5.55 -31.38
C ASN A 122 -0.82 -5.81 -32.12
N GLN A 123 -1.38 -4.79 -32.73
CA GLN A 123 -2.61 -4.87 -33.50
C GLN A 123 -2.38 -4.34 -34.92
N GLN A 124 -2.94 -5.04 -35.89
CA GLN A 124 -2.97 -4.57 -37.27
C GLN A 124 -4.15 -3.63 -37.47
N ILE A 125 -3.88 -2.39 -37.85
CA ILE A 125 -4.89 -1.38 -38.17
C ILE A 125 -4.81 -1.00 -39.63
N ILE A 126 -5.95 -0.59 -40.20
CA ILE A 126 -5.97 -0.06 -41.59
C ILE A 126 -5.08 1.17 -41.64
N ASN A 127 -4.26 1.26 -42.70
CA ASN A 127 -3.35 2.38 -42.90
C ASN A 127 -4.12 3.71 -42.94
N PRO A 128 -3.85 4.66 -42.02
CA PRO A 128 -4.52 5.97 -42.03
C PRO A 128 -4.27 6.80 -43.31
N GLU A 129 -3.18 6.51 -44.03
CA GLU A 129 -2.88 7.18 -45.29
C GLU A 129 -3.70 6.66 -46.48
N ASN A 130 -4.19 5.38 -46.38
CA ASN A 130 -5.03 4.75 -47.40
C ASN A 130 -6.29 4.11 -46.75
N PRO A 131 -7.21 4.88 -46.22
CA PRO A 131 -8.37 4.35 -45.52
C PRO A 131 -9.35 3.58 -46.41
N ASP A 132 -9.25 3.74 -47.74
CA ASP A 132 -10.11 3.08 -48.70
C ASP A 132 -9.65 1.67 -49.09
N ASP A 133 -8.42 1.28 -48.73
CA ASP A 133 -7.92 -0.09 -48.93
C ASP A 133 -7.92 -0.90 -47.64
N PRO A 134 -8.88 -1.83 -47.46
CA PRO A 134 -8.98 -2.64 -46.22
C PRO A 134 -7.86 -3.68 -46.09
N TYR A 135 -7.00 -3.86 -47.11
CA TYR A 135 -5.89 -4.81 -47.08
C TYR A 135 -4.54 -4.14 -46.78
N ASP A 136 -4.47 -2.80 -46.81
CA ASP A 136 -3.28 -2.04 -46.43
C ASP A 136 -3.25 -1.90 -44.91
N LEU A 137 -2.64 -2.88 -44.24
CA LEU A 137 -2.58 -2.95 -42.79
C LEU A 137 -1.21 -2.55 -42.27
N ILE A 138 -1.20 -1.75 -41.23
CA ILE A 138 0.02 -1.34 -40.53
C ILE A 138 0.02 -1.99 -39.13
N ASP A 139 1.15 -2.58 -38.74
CA ASP A 139 1.37 -3.07 -37.39
C ASP A 139 1.53 -1.88 -36.43
N THR A 140 0.64 -1.78 -35.48
CA THR A 140 0.64 -0.72 -34.45
C THR A 140 0.63 -1.33 -33.06
N VAL A 141 1.38 -0.73 -32.14
CA VAL A 141 1.41 -1.12 -30.73
C VAL A 141 0.38 -0.29 -29.96
N ILE A 142 -0.71 -0.94 -29.56
CA ILE A 142 -1.68 -0.30 -28.66
C ILE A 142 -1.19 -0.45 -27.23
N THR A 143 -0.98 0.69 -26.58
CA THR A 143 -0.53 0.75 -25.19
C THR A 143 -1.70 1.11 -24.28
N THR A 144 -2.10 0.19 -23.40
CA THR A 144 -3.12 0.42 -22.39
C THR A 144 -2.45 0.71 -21.06
N PRO A 145 -2.62 1.91 -20.49
CA PRO A 145 -2.03 2.25 -19.20
C PRO A 145 -2.64 1.43 -18.08
N PHE A 146 -1.90 1.26 -16.98
CA PHE A 146 -2.40 0.60 -15.80
C PHE A 146 -3.53 1.41 -15.14
N ASP A 147 -4.61 0.73 -14.79
CA ASP A 147 -5.75 1.32 -14.08
C ASP A 147 -5.73 0.93 -12.60
N PRO A 148 -5.35 1.84 -11.69
CA PRO A 148 -5.26 1.55 -10.27
C PRO A 148 -6.62 1.27 -9.61
N LEU A 149 -7.74 1.59 -10.26
CA LEU A 149 -9.07 1.26 -9.75
C LEU A 149 -9.39 -0.25 -9.85
N LYS A 150 -8.64 -0.97 -10.69
CA LYS A 150 -8.75 -2.44 -10.85
C LYS A 150 -8.02 -3.23 -9.78
N ILE A 151 -7.28 -2.58 -8.89
CA ILE A 151 -6.60 -3.26 -7.77
C ILE A 151 -7.65 -3.82 -6.81
N GLU A 152 -7.67 -5.15 -6.67
CA GLU A 152 -8.61 -5.85 -5.81
C GLU A 152 -8.00 -6.38 -4.54
N LYS A 153 -6.68 -6.63 -4.53
CA LYS A 153 -5.99 -7.20 -3.38
C LYS A 153 -4.75 -6.42 -3.02
N PHE A 154 -4.41 -6.49 -1.74
CA PHE A 154 -3.19 -5.92 -1.18
C PHE A 154 -2.47 -6.97 -0.37
N TYR A 155 -1.18 -7.13 -0.64
CA TYR A 155 -0.28 -7.92 0.20
C TYR A 155 0.21 -7.06 1.35
N ILE A 156 0.22 -7.61 2.54
CA ILE A 156 0.74 -6.96 3.75
C ILE A 156 1.82 -7.86 4.33
N MET A 157 2.98 -7.30 4.63
CA MET A 157 4.02 -7.93 5.41
C MET A 157 4.04 -7.32 6.81
N GLU A 158 3.96 -8.16 7.84
CA GLU A 158 3.90 -7.73 9.22
C GLU A 158 4.77 -8.60 10.12
N ASP A 159 5.32 -8.01 11.18
CA ASP A 159 6.03 -8.72 12.24
C ASP A 159 5.15 -8.75 13.49
N TRP A 160 4.92 -9.95 14.00
CA TRP A 160 4.29 -10.19 15.29
C TRP A 160 5.38 -10.26 16.34
N ILE A 161 5.30 -9.39 17.34
CA ILE A 161 6.38 -9.14 18.28
C ILE A 161 5.86 -9.21 19.70
N PHE A 162 6.58 -9.91 20.58
CA PHE A 162 6.37 -9.85 22.02
C PHE A 162 7.48 -9.02 22.68
N ASP A 163 7.07 -7.89 23.25
CA ASP A 163 7.92 -7.02 24.07
C ASP A 163 7.86 -7.47 25.54
N LYS A 164 8.94 -8.14 25.99
CA LYS A 164 9.00 -8.64 27.37
C LYS A 164 9.09 -7.53 28.41
N LYS A 165 9.53 -6.33 28.04
CA LYS A 165 9.64 -5.20 28.95
C LYS A 165 8.27 -4.66 29.34
N HIS A 166 7.35 -4.57 28.39
CA HIS A 166 6.01 -4.05 28.59
C HIS A 166 4.96 -5.15 28.68
N SER A 167 5.35 -6.43 28.47
CA SER A 167 4.45 -7.59 28.39
C SER A 167 3.34 -7.36 27.35
N LEU A 168 3.72 -6.88 26.15
CA LEU A 168 2.78 -6.59 25.09
C LEU A 168 3.09 -7.47 23.88
N PHE A 169 2.04 -8.10 23.34
CA PHE A 169 2.08 -8.79 22.06
C PHE A 169 1.34 -7.95 21.03
N PHE A 170 2.01 -7.61 19.93
CA PHE A 170 1.44 -6.75 18.89
C PHE A 170 2.02 -7.05 17.53
N ALA A 171 1.25 -6.74 16.49
CA ALA A 171 1.70 -6.81 15.11
C ALA A 171 2.08 -5.41 14.59
N ARG A 172 3.22 -5.31 13.91
CA ARG A 172 3.64 -4.12 13.16
C ARG A 172 3.66 -4.40 11.68
N ILE A 173 2.91 -3.63 10.92
CA ILE A 173 2.97 -3.67 9.46
C ILE A 173 4.28 -3.04 9.03
N ILE A 174 5.02 -3.74 8.16
CA ILE A 174 6.31 -3.29 7.62
C ILE A 174 6.14 -2.76 6.21
N ALA A 175 5.40 -3.48 5.38
CA ALA A 175 5.20 -3.12 3.98
C ALA A 175 3.83 -3.53 3.46
N ILE A 176 3.37 -2.79 2.46
CA ILE A 176 2.14 -3.09 1.72
C ILE A 176 2.46 -3.07 0.22
N ALA A 177 1.88 -3.99 -0.53
CA ALA A 177 1.97 -4.04 -1.98
C ALA A 177 0.59 -4.20 -2.61
N PRO A 178 0.19 -3.33 -3.56
CA PRO A 178 -0.98 -3.57 -4.39
C PRO A 178 -0.71 -4.77 -5.30
N ALA A 179 -1.73 -5.61 -5.48
CA ALA A 179 -1.67 -6.77 -6.35
C ALA A 179 -2.26 -6.45 -7.73
N TYR A 180 -1.68 -7.02 -8.77
CA TYR A 180 -2.21 -6.92 -10.12
C TYR A 180 -2.05 -8.24 -10.86
N ARG A 181 -2.79 -8.39 -11.95
CA ARG A 181 -2.68 -9.53 -12.86
C ARG A 181 -2.08 -9.06 -14.18
N PRO A 182 -0.83 -9.44 -14.47
CA PRO A 182 -0.23 -9.13 -15.76
C PRO A 182 -0.97 -9.87 -16.87
N ILE A 183 -1.07 -9.23 -18.04
CA ILE A 183 -1.58 -9.86 -19.26
C ILE A 183 -0.40 -10.07 -20.19
N ALA A 184 -0.17 -11.29 -20.62
CA ALA A 184 0.86 -11.63 -21.60
C ALA A 184 0.22 -12.47 -22.72
N GLY A 185 0.35 -11.99 -23.96
CA GLY A 185 -0.23 -12.68 -25.13
C GLY A 185 -1.75 -12.89 -25.04
N GLY A 186 -2.48 -11.96 -24.41
CA GLY A 186 -3.94 -12.05 -24.21
C GLY A 186 -4.38 -12.99 -23.08
N ILE A 187 -3.44 -13.57 -22.32
CA ILE A 187 -3.72 -14.47 -21.20
C ILE A 187 -3.41 -13.73 -19.88
N GLU A 188 -4.34 -13.79 -18.95
CA GLU A 188 -4.10 -13.29 -17.59
C GLU A 188 -3.16 -14.22 -16.83
N LEU A 189 -2.06 -13.69 -16.32
CA LEU A 189 -1.11 -14.42 -15.50
C LEU A 189 -1.55 -14.43 -14.03
N PRO A 190 -0.96 -15.31 -13.20
CA PRO A 190 -1.20 -15.30 -11.77
C PRO A 190 -0.96 -13.94 -11.12
N GLU A 191 -1.78 -13.63 -10.13
CA GLU A 191 -1.72 -12.39 -9.36
C GLU A 191 -0.37 -12.25 -8.65
N GLN A 192 0.24 -11.07 -8.76
CA GLN A 192 1.53 -10.74 -8.17
C GLN A 192 1.56 -9.31 -7.63
N PRO A 193 2.47 -8.98 -6.69
CA PRO A 193 2.64 -7.61 -6.24
C PRO A 193 3.15 -6.72 -7.38
N LEU A 194 2.60 -5.51 -7.49
CA LEU A 194 3.01 -4.51 -8.46
C LEU A 194 4.34 -3.86 -8.02
N PHE A 195 4.37 -3.38 -6.79
CA PHE A 195 5.53 -2.87 -6.07
C PHE A 195 5.25 -2.92 -4.57
N TRP A 196 6.31 -2.91 -3.76
CA TRP A 196 6.21 -2.83 -2.31
C TRP A 196 6.42 -1.40 -1.84
N ILE A 197 5.74 -1.01 -0.77
CA ILE A 197 5.89 0.30 -0.14
C ILE A 197 6.18 0.09 1.33
N TYR A 198 7.16 0.82 1.85
CA TYR A 198 7.46 0.84 3.27
C TYR A 198 6.33 1.50 4.05
N TYR A 199 5.71 0.75 4.96
CA TYR A 199 4.48 1.18 5.64
C TYR A 199 4.64 2.47 6.48
N PRO A 200 5.74 2.69 7.22
CA PRO A 200 5.93 3.94 7.96
C PRO A 200 5.93 5.20 7.08
N GLU A 201 6.40 5.12 5.84
CA GLU A 201 6.30 6.23 4.87
C GLU A 201 4.85 6.41 4.40
N LEU A 202 4.18 5.30 4.10
CA LEU A 202 2.79 5.29 3.65
C LEU A 202 1.82 5.89 4.68
N ARG A 203 2.09 5.75 5.98
CA ARG A 203 1.26 6.29 7.07
C ARG A 203 1.03 7.79 6.94
N ASN A 204 2.05 8.56 6.49
CA ASN A 204 1.93 10.00 6.31
C ASN A 204 0.90 10.35 5.22
N VAL A 205 0.84 9.57 4.15
CA VAL A 205 -0.15 9.73 3.09
C VAL A 205 -1.53 9.27 3.58
N MET A 206 -1.62 8.07 4.15
CA MET A 206 -2.86 7.46 4.64
C MET A 206 -3.57 8.29 5.70
N ASN A 207 -2.83 9.03 6.50
CA ASN A 207 -3.39 9.86 7.56
C ASN A 207 -4.26 11.01 7.01
N ASN A 208 -3.92 11.52 5.82
CA ASN A 208 -4.63 12.61 5.16
C ASN A 208 -5.81 12.14 4.29
N TRP A 209 -5.92 10.82 4.04
CA TRP A 209 -6.98 10.24 3.25
C TRP A 209 -8.09 9.66 4.12
N GLU A 210 -9.33 10.06 3.84
CA GLU A 210 -10.49 9.61 4.58
C GLU A 210 -11.05 8.31 4.02
N LEU A 211 -11.47 7.45 4.93
CA LEU A 211 -12.20 6.23 4.65
C LEU A 211 -13.69 6.45 4.93
N PHE A 212 -14.56 5.87 4.10
CA PHE A 212 -16.00 5.91 4.32
C PHE A 212 -16.40 5.22 5.62
N ASN A 213 -17.07 5.94 6.52
CA ASN A 213 -17.61 5.36 7.75
C ASN A 213 -19.09 5.02 7.55
N ARG A 214 -19.39 3.72 7.53
CA ARG A 214 -20.75 3.21 7.29
C ARG A 214 -21.77 3.58 8.37
N LYS A 215 -21.32 3.99 9.55
CA LYS A 215 -22.20 4.25 10.70
C LYS A 215 -22.45 5.72 10.94
N ASN A 216 -21.51 6.59 10.61
CA ASN A 216 -21.63 8.00 10.91
C ASN A 216 -20.70 8.84 10.02
N ASP A 217 -21.26 9.64 9.14
CA ASP A 217 -20.53 10.50 8.21
C ASP A 217 -19.78 11.63 8.91
N ALA A 218 -20.19 12.02 10.13
CA ALA A 218 -19.49 13.01 10.92
C ALA A 218 -18.23 12.45 11.62
N SER A 219 -18.22 11.16 11.91
CA SER A 219 -17.08 10.47 12.53
C SER A 219 -16.12 9.96 11.47
N ARG A 220 -15.06 10.68 11.23
CA ARG A 220 -14.10 10.40 10.16
C ARG A 220 -13.02 9.48 10.62
N ILE A 221 -12.72 8.48 9.76
CA ILE A 221 -11.66 7.51 9.94
C ILE A 221 -10.64 7.75 8.82
N SER A 222 -9.36 7.86 9.14
CA SER A 222 -8.30 7.82 8.14
C SER A 222 -7.91 6.39 7.82
N TYR A 223 -7.26 6.16 6.66
CA TYR A 223 -6.69 4.85 6.36
C TYR A 223 -5.64 4.42 7.39
N ASP A 224 -4.78 5.34 7.87
CA ASP A 224 -3.81 5.04 8.94
C ASP A 224 -4.51 4.47 10.17
N HIS A 225 -5.56 5.11 10.64
CA HIS A 225 -6.33 4.67 11.80
C HIS A 225 -7.04 3.33 11.59
N TRP A 226 -7.49 3.06 10.37
CA TRP A 226 -8.17 1.82 10.00
C TRP A 226 -7.20 0.63 9.98
N PHE A 227 -6.00 0.82 9.43
CA PHE A 227 -4.94 -0.20 9.45
C PHE A 227 -4.39 -0.43 10.86
N GLU A 228 -4.08 0.62 11.62
CA GLU A 228 -3.58 0.51 12.99
C GLU A 228 -4.55 -0.20 13.93
N LYS A 229 -5.84 0.05 13.78
CA LYS A 229 -6.89 -0.67 14.52
C LYS A 229 -7.23 -2.05 13.96
N ARG A 230 -6.53 -2.47 12.92
CA ARG A 230 -6.75 -3.77 12.26
C ARG A 230 -8.23 -4.01 11.88
N MET A 231 -8.90 -2.97 11.38
CA MET A 231 -10.33 -3.04 11.01
C MET A 231 -10.55 -3.70 9.64
N PHE A 232 -9.57 -4.43 9.12
CA PHE A 232 -9.61 -5.15 7.84
C PHE A 232 -9.74 -6.65 8.05
N ALA A 233 -10.40 -7.32 7.11
CA ALA A 233 -10.37 -8.77 6.99
C ALA A 233 -9.21 -9.18 6.09
N SER A 234 -8.48 -10.21 6.49
CA SER A 234 -7.33 -10.73 5.73
C SER A 234 -7.13 -12.21 6.00
N TYR A 235 -6.41 -12.89 5.11
CA TYR A 235 -5.95 -14.26 5.33
C TYR A 235 -4.43 -14.35 5.16
N ILE A 236 -3.81 -15.30 5.87
CA ILE A 236 -2.37 -15.55 5.81
C ILE A 236 -2.08 -16.39 4.56
N TYR A 237 -1.07 -16.01 3.77
CA TYR A 237 -0.63 -16.80 2.62
C TYR A 237 0.81 -17.28 2.71
N LYS A 238 1.59 -16.70 3.64
CA LYS A 238 2.98 -17.07 3.90
C LYS A 238 3.32 -16.73 5.35
N GLU A 239 4.12 -17.56 5.97
CA GLU A 239 4.85 -17.27 7.21
C GLU A 239 6.35 -17.44 7.00
N SER A 240 7.16 -16.91 7.89
CA SER A 240 8.61 -17.13 7.85
C SER A 240 8.93 -18.60 8.08
N ASN A 241 9.54 -19.25 7.10
CA ASN A 241 9.95 -20.64 7.13
C ASN A 241 11.34 -20.79 6.51
N GLU A 242 11.96 -21.94 6.68
CA GLU A 242 13.34 -22.23 6.26
C GLU A 242 13.55 -22.14 4.74
N TYR A 243 12.50 -22.42 3.97
CA TYR A 243 12.54 -22.47 2.50
C TYR A 243 12.06 -21.16 1.85
N ASP A 244 11.57 -20.23 2.63
CA ASP A 244 10.90 -19.00 2.17
C ASP A 244 9.70 -19.25 1.24
N TYR A 245 9.05 -20.42 1.38
CA TYR A 245 7.91 -20.84 0.58
C TYR A 245 6.62 -20.18 1.03
N ARG A 246 5.73 -19.94 0.06
CA ARG A 246 4.33 -19.60 0.34
C ARG A 246 3.60 -20.89 0.73
N LEU A 247 2.51 -20.78 1.46
CA LEU A 247 1.71 -21.97 1.84
C LEU A 247 1.30 -22.83 0.64
N LYS A 248 0.99 -22.22 -0.49
CA LYS A 248 0.64 -22.92 -1.72
C LYS A 248 1.81 -23.66 -2.41
N ASP A 249 3.04 -23.32 -2.10
CA ASP A 249 4.24 -23.90 -2.73
C ASP A 249 4.67 -25.20 -2.04
N PHE A 250 4.02 -25.56 -0.91
CA PHE A 250 4.21 -26.86 -0.28
C PHE A 250 3.39 -27.94 -1.01
N ALA A 251 4.00 -29.09 -1.27
CA ALA A 251 3.39 -30.21 -2.00
C ALA A 251 2.06 -30.70 -1.38
N GLU A 252 1.88 -30.51 -0.07
CA GLU A 252 0.66 -30.89 0.65
C GLU A 252 -0.57 -30.05 0.25
N PHE A 253 -0.34 -28.82 -0.26
CA PHE A 253 -1.39 -27.82 -0.53
C PHE A 253 -1.52 -27.45 -2.01
N GLU A 254 -0.67 -28.00 -2.91
CA GLU A 254 -0.54 -27.60 -4.31
C GLU A 254 -1.89 -27.58 -5.06
N ASP A 255 -2.74 -28.60 -4.83
CA ASP A 255 -4.05 -28.71 -5.49
C ASP A 255 -5.25 -28.64 -4.53
N ASN A 256 -5.02 -28.31 -3.26
CA ASN A 256 -6.07 -28.34 -2.25
C ASN A 256 -6.27 -26.97 -1.58
N GLY A 257 -7.09 -26.13 -2.24
CA GLY A 257 -7.41 -24.79 -1.71
C GLY A 257 -8.09 -24.78 -0.34
N LEU A 258 -8.83 -25.85 0.03
CA LEU A 258 -9.44 -25.96 1.35
C LEU A 258 -8.39 -26.23 2.43
N ALA A 259 -7.46 -27.14 2.17
CA ALA A 259 -6.36 -27.41 3.11
C ALA A 259 -5.48 -26.17 3.32
N LEU A 260 -5.25 -25.38 2.26
CA LEU A 260 -4.55 -24.11 2.34
C LEU A 260 -5.25 -23.11 3.26
N LEU A 261 -6.57 -22.97 3.15
CA LEU A 261 -7.35 -22.09 4.03
C LEU A 261 -7.32 -22.57 5.47
N LEU A 262 -7.48 -23.87 5.72
CA LEU A 262 -7.40 -24.45 7.07
C LEU A 262 -6.02 -24.22 7.69
N LYS A 263 -4.94 -24.36 6.91
CA LYS A 263 -3.58 -24.06 7.40
C LYS A 263 -3.39 -22.59 7.72
N ALA A 264 -3.94 -21.70 6.90
CA ALA A 264 -3.92 -20.27 7.19
C ALA A 264 -4.67 -19.91 8.49
N GLU A 265 -5.80 -20.57 8.75
CA GLU A 265 -6.55 -20.42 10.02
C GLU A 265 -5.79 -21.03 11.22
N GLU A 266 -5.13 -22.18 11.02
CA GLU A 266 -4.28 -22.79 12.04
C GLU A 266 -3.17 -21.85 12.50
N ILE A 267 -2.42 -21.26 11.54
CA ILE A 267 -1.39 -20.27 11.85
C ILE A 267 -1.98 -19.04 12.59
N GLN A 268 -3.16 -18.58 12.18
CA GLN A 268 -3.85 -17.50 12.87
C GLN A 268 -4.21 -17.87 14.32
N ASN A 269 -4.66 -19.11 14.54
CA ASN A 269 -5.00 -19.61 15.87
C ASN A 269 -3.75 -19.83 16.75
N GLU A 270 -2.65 -20.30 16.17
CA GLU A 270 -1.36 -20.42 16.87
C GLU A 270 -0.88 -19.08 17.42
N LEU A 271 -1.00 -18.00 16.62
CA LEU A 271 -0.69 -16.64 17.07
C LEU A 271 -1.59 -16.21 18.24
N PHE A 272 -2.89 -16.51 18.14
CA PHE A 272 -3.86 -16.18 19.17
C PHE A 272 -3.58 -16.96 20.48
N ILE A 273 -3.25 -18.24 20.37
CA ILE A 273 -2.85 -19.07 21.51
C ILE A 273 -1.56 -18.53 22.13
N THR A 274 -0.56 -18.21 21.31
CA THR A 274 0.69 -17.61 21.78
C THR A 274 0.43 -16.30 22.54
N GLU A 275 -0.45 -15.44 22.03
CA GLU A 275 -0.86 -14.23 22.74
C GLU A 275 -1.49 -14.54 24.09
N HIS A 276 -2.39 -15.52 24.14
CA HIS A 276 -3.08 -15.92 25.37
C HIS A 276 -2.11 -16.50 26.42
N ASP A 277 -1.22 -17.40 25.99
CA ASP A 277 -0.26 -18.07 26.89
C ASP A 277 0.78 -17.10 27.49
N LEU A 278 1.01 -15.96 26.83
CA LEU A 278 1.89 -14.92 27.36
C LEU A 278 1.28 -14.11 28.51
N TRP A 279 -0.03 -14.28 28.78
CA TRP A 279 -0.74 -13.60 29.86
C TRP A 279 -0.95 -14.50 31.12
N GLU A 280 -0.72 -15.82 31.00
CA GLU A 280 -0.71 -16.76 32.10
C GLU A 280 0.69 -16.88 32.75
#